data_6b8b57fd3cf471b5334062e954a23ad5
#
_entry.id   6b8b57fd3cf471b5334062e954a23ad5
#
_cell.length_a   1.000
_cell.length_b   1.000
_cell.length_c   1.000
_cell.angle_alpha   90.00
_cell.angle_beta   90.00
_cell.angle_gamma   90.00
#
_symmetry.space_group_name_H-M   'P 1'
#
loop_
_entity.id
_entity.type
_entity.pdbx_description
1 polymer ?
#
loop_
_entity_poly.entity_id
_entity_poly.type
_entity_poly.pdbx_seq_one_letter_code
_entity_poly.pdbx_strand_id
1 'polypeptide(L)'
;MRLLSATAATLAIAATPATAQTEAFHPYLDTGEKHTLMLGYTRQHGDVKLSAQRDPLPETSIDLDDLGTDDAYNSWLAEYRYRINDRWGIVAGAFTFEVDGSRTVSRDFNWEGVEFEAGASVETDIEVDTYIVDVLYTAHRSERAELLVGGGLHMFDFSAELTGRVFAGDLEASRSNATDDILAPLPNLRAQGFYAFTPKLGAAATLGWLSANYDDYDGSFLFLHARLLYRFDGGFGLSAGYQFTDIDLEQDKSNGKNEYEIEFDGPTLQLSYSF
;
A
#
# COMPACT_ATOMS: atom_id res chain seq x y z
N MET A 1 2.05 -14.27 -20.39
CA MET A 1 3.46 -13.92 -20.22
C MET A 1 3.69 -12.62 -20.98
N ARG A 2 3.33 -11.50 -20.38
CA ARG A 2 3.58 -10.15 -20.92
C ARG A 2 4.82 -9.60 -20.24
N LEU A 3 5.89 -9.44 -21.00
CA LEU A 3 7.11 -8.74 -20.58
C LEU A 3 6.78 -7.25 -20.44
N LEU A 4 6.60 -6.78 -19.23
CA LEU A 4 6.59 -5.36 -18.91
C LEU A 4 8.01 -4.82 -19.12
N SER A 5 8.17 -4.01 -20.17
CA SER A 5 9.40 -3.24 -20.39
C SER A 5 9.40 -2.07 -19.41
N ALA A 6 9.93 -2.28 -18.23
CA ALA A 6 10.20 -1.20 -17.30
C ALA A 6 11.26 -0.27 -17.90
N THR A 7 10.84 0.86 -18.43
CA THR A 7 11.74 1.92 -18.87
C THR A 7 12.24 2.64 -17.61
N ALA A 8 13.40 2.24 -17.11
CA ALA A 8 14.07 2.94 -16.03
C ALA A 8 14.41 4.36 -16.50
N ALA A 9 13.68 5.36 -16.03
CA ALA A 9 14.03 6.75 -16.21
C ALA A 9 15.25 7.08 -15.35
N THR A 10 16.42 7.11 -15.96
CA THR A 10 17.67 7.53 -15.30
C THR A 10 17.63 9.05 -15.11
N LEU A 11 17.27 9.50 -13.92
CA LEU A 11 17.38 10.90 -13.55
C LEU A 11 18.85 11.24 -13.31
N ALA A 12 19.53 11.79 -14.31
CA ALA A 12 20.89 12.32 -14.16
C ALA A 12 20.81 13.68 -13.45
N ILE A 13 21.06 13.68 -12.14
CA ILE A 13 21.19 14.92 -11.36
C ILE A 13 22.60 15.44 -11.56
N ALA A 14 22.76 16.51 -12.37
CA ALA A 14 24.00 17.24 -12.47
C ALA A 14 24.28 18.01 -11.18
N ALA A 15 25.18 17.53 -10.35
CA ALA A 15 25.63 18.20 -9.14
C ALA A 15 26.58 19.34 -9.49
N THR A 16 26.12 20.58 -9.40
CA THR A 16 27.01 21.75 -9.32
C THR A 16 27.55 21.88 -7.89
N PRO A 17 28.86 22.07 -7.68
CA PRO A 17 29.39 22.24 -6.33
C PRO A 17 29.07 23.65 -5.82
N ALA A 18 28.08 23.77 -4.95
CA ALA A 18 27.87 24.99 -4.18
C ALA A 18 28.67 24.87 -2.86
N THR A 19 29.78 25.60 -2.76
CA THR A 19 30.54 25.77 -1.53
C THR A 19 29.82 26.73 -0.60
N ALA A 20 28.93 26.20 0.22
CA ALA A 20 28.51 26.82 1.47
C ALA A 20 28.36 25.66 2.46
N GLN A 21 29.16 25.69 3.53
CA GLN A 21 28.98 24.85 4.70
C GLN A 21 27.65 25.25 5.37
N THR A 22 26.55 24.70 4.88
CA THR A 22 25.25 24.80 5.52
C THR A 22 25.02 23.44 6.16
N GLU A 23 24.73 23.41 7.43
CA GLU A 23 24.34 22.18 8.15
C GLU A 23 23.28 21.45 7.31
N ALA A 24 23.55 20.18 7.05
CA ALA A 24 22.66 19.37 6.22
C ALA A 24 21.35 19.13 6.96
N PHE A 25 20.26 19.22 6.22
CA PHE A 25 18.94 18.91 6.75
C PHE A 25 18.73 17.39 6.81
N HIS A 26 18.57 16.87 8.00
CA HIS A 26 18.23 15.46 8.23
C HIS A 26 16.89 15.37 8.95
N PRO A 27 15.74 15.22 8.26
CA PRO A 27 14.42 15.18 8.89
C PRO A 27 14.27 14.04 9.89
N TYR A 28 15.14 13.03 9.84
CA TYR A 28 15.13 11.86 10.71
C TYR A 28 16.32 11.77 11.65
N LEU A 29 17.26 12.69 11.56
CA LEU A 29 18.57 12.62 12.24
C LEU A 29 18.94 13.90 12.96
N ASP A 30 18.09 14.89 12.96
CA ASP A 30 18.36 16.07 13.72
C ASP A 30 18.46 15.70 15.20
N THR A 31 19.60 16.03 15.79
CA THR A 31 20.08 15.49 17.06
C THR A 31 19.22 15.83 18.27
N GLY A 32 18.21 16.66 18.12
CA GLY A 32 17.24 17.01 19.15
C GLY A 32 15.91 16.28 19.07
N GLU A 33 15.52 15.82 17.90
CA GLU A 33 14.17 15.30 17.66
C GLU A 33 14.20 13.77 17.56
N LYS A 34 13.59 13.11 18.54
CA LYS A 34 13.53 11.64 18.58
C LYS A 34 12.23 11.07 18.01
N HIS A 35 11.24 11.91 17.90
CA HIS A 35 9.89 11.52 17.49
C HIS A 35 9.49 12.27 16.23
N THR A 36 8.91 11.58 15.28
CA THR A 36 8.29 12.20 14.12
C THR A 36 6.93 11.55 13.88
N LEU A 37 5.90 12.36 13.85
CA LEU A 37 4.55 11.97 13.45
C LEU A 37 4.31 12.47 12.03
N MET A 38 3.77 11.63 11.17
CA MET A 38 3.36 11.98 9.81
C MET A 38 1.91 11.60 9.60
N LEU A 39 1.16 12.52 9.00
CA LEU A 39 -0.21 12.28 8.53
C LEU A 39 -0.22 12.59 7.04
N GLY A 40 -0.78 11.69 6.27
CA GLY A 40 -0.81 11.80 4.82
C GLY A 40 -2.16 11.54 4.23
N TYR A 41 -2.30 12.01 3.02
CA TYR A 41 -3.41 11.77 2.14
C TYR A 41 -2.86 11.32 0.79
N THR A 42 -3.49 10.33 0.22
CA THR A 42 -3.15 9.84 -1.12
C THR A 42 -4.42 9.65 -1.93
N ARG A 43 -4.35 9.93 -3.21
CA ARG A 43 -5.36 9.55 -4.18
C ARG A 43 -4.77 8.48 -5.07
N GLN A 44 -5.28 7.27 -4.94
CA GLN A 44 -4.73 6.08 -5.57
C GLN A 44 -5.62 5.61 -6.71
N HIS A 45 -4.99 5.16 -7.79
CA HIS A 45 -5.64 4.28 -8.75
C HIS A 45 -5.40 2.86 -8.24
N GLY A 46 -6.42 2.04 -8.29
CA GLY A 46 -6.35 0.66 -7.84
C GLY A 46 -6.79 -0.27 -8.95
N ASP A 47 -6.06 -1.36 -9.11
CA ASP A 47 -6.43 -2.53 -9.90
C ASP A 47 -6.47 -3.71 -8.93
N VAL A 48 -7.64 -4.29 -8.74
CA VAL A 48 -7.84 -5.41 -7.82
C VAL A 48 -8.52 -6.55 -8.55
N LYS A 49 -7.86 -7.69 -8.54
CA LYS A 49 -8.40 -8.92 -9.12
C LYS A 49 -8.50 -9.98 -8.04
N LEU A 50 -9.70 -10.50 -7.89
CA LEU A 50 -10.03 -11.56 -6.96
C LEU A 50 -10.26 -12.85 -7.73
N SER A 51 -9.61 -13.94 -7.34
CA SER A 51 -9.86 -15.26 -7.92
C SER A 51 -10.17 -16.25 -6.82
N ALA A 52 -11.16 -17.12 -7.10
CA ALA A 52 -11.53 -18.19 -6.19
C ALA A 52 -11.69 -19.51 -6.96
N GLN A 53 -11.06 -20.56 -6.49
CA GLN A 53 -11.23 -21.91 -6.97
C GLN A 53 -11.83 -22.77 -5.86
N ARG A 54 -12.87 -23.55 -6.20
CA ARG A 54 -13.50 -24.52 -5.29
C ARG A 54 -13.68 -25.84 -6.02
N ASP A 55 -13.02 -26.89 -5.57
CA ASP A 55 -13.12 -28.23 -6.14
C ASP A 55 -14.55 -28.78 -6.02
N PRO A 56 -15.15 -29.35 -7.10
CA PRO A 56 -14.63 -29.59 -8.46
C PRO A 56 -14.97 -28.47 -9.47
N LEU A 57 -15.30 -27.25 -9.02
CA LEU A 57 -15.69 -26.13 -9.87
C LEU A 57 -14.47 -25.50 -10.56
N PRO A 58 -14.63 -24.90 -11.74
CA PRO A 58 -13.56 -24.14 -12.35
C PRO A 58 -13.27 -22.86 -11.53
N GLU A 59 -12.06 -22.35 -11.66
CA GLU A 59 -11.68 -21.06 -11.10
C GLU A 59 -12.59 -19.93 -11.61
N THR A 60 -13.02 -19.07 -10.70
CA THR A 60 -13.75 -17.84 -11.00
C THR A 60 -12.84 -16.67 -10.69
N SER A 61 -12.63 -15.80 -11.66
CA SER A 61 -11.87 -14.56 -11.50
C SER A 61 -12.79 -13.38 -11.72
N ILE A 62 -12.69 -12.41 -10.85
CA ILE A 62 -13.45 -11.15 -10.83
C ILE A 62 -12.44 -10.02 -10.81
N ASP A 63 -12.56 -9.12 -11.79
CA ASP A 63 -11.83 -7.87 -11.85
C ASP A 63 -12.73 -6.76 -11.27
N LEU A 64 -12.19 -5.88 -10.43
CA LEU A 64 -12.97 -4.80 -9.83
C LEU A 64 -13.59 -3.87 -10.88
N ASP A 65 -12.89 -3.60 -11.97
CA ASP A 65 -13.43 -2.84 -13.10
C ASP A 65 -14.73 -3.45 -13.63
N ASP A 66 -14.85 -4.78 -13.59
CA ASP A 66 -16.05 -5.52 -13.96
C ASP A 66 -17.19 -5.33 -12.94
N LEU A 67 -16.89 -4.86 -11.72
CA LEU A 67 -17.87 -4.60 -10.66
C LEU A 67 -18.31 -3.13 -10.58
N GLY A 68 -17.74 -2.25 -11.43
CA GLY A 68 -18.15 -0.85 -11.55
C GLY A 68 -17.63 0.03 -10.43
N THR A 69 -16.47 -0.31 -9.88
CA THR A 69 -15.75 0.52 -8.92
C THR A 69 -15.17 1.76 -9.59
N ASP A 70 -14.85 2.77 -8.81
CA ASP A 70 -14.21 3.99 -9.30
C ASP A 70 -12.74 3.76 -9.64
N ASP A 71 -12.20 4.44 -10.67
CA ASP A 71 -10.79 4.33 -11.08
C ASP A 71 -9.82 4.94 -10.06
N ALA A 72 -10.29 5.68 -9.05
CA ALA A 72 -9.42 6.39 -8.11
C ALA A 72 -10.04 6.56 -6.73
N TYR A 73 -9.30 6.14 -5.71
CA TYR A 73 -9.70 6.08 -4.31
C TYR A 73 -8.87 7.03 -3.45
N ASN A 74 -9.47 7.48 -2.36
CA ASN A 74 -8.82 8.35 -1.39
C ASN A 74 -8.46 7.54 -0.14
N SER A 75 -7.18 7.62 0.26
CA SER A 75 -6.69 6.96 1.45
C SER A 75 -6.01 7.92 2.40
N TRP A 76 -6.10 7.63 3.68
CA TRP A 76 -5.34 8.30 4.72
C TRP A 76 -4.25 7.39 5.22
N LEU A 77 -3.09 7.98 5.52
CA LEU A 77 -1.99 7.27 6.13
C LEU A 77 -1.50 8.02 7.37
N ALA A 78 -1.09 7.26 8.37
CA ALA A 78 -0.41 7.76 9.56
C ALA A 78 0.90 6.98 9.74
N GLU A 79 1.98 7.67 10.04
CA GLU A 79 3.26 7.04 10.36
C GLU A 79 3.87 7.72 11.57
N TYR A 80 4.37 6.94 12.50
CA TYR A 80 5.12 7.39 13.65
C TYR A 80 6.52 6.79 13.61
N ARG A 81 7.52 7.62 13.83
CA ARG A 81 8.92 7.23 13.91
C ARG A 81 9.50 7.57 15.26
N TYR A 82 10.19 6.60 15.81
CA TYR A 82 10.93 6.77 17.05
C TYR A 82 12.40 6.44 16.86
N ARG A 83 13.28 7.38 17.14
CA ARG A 83 14.73 7.15 17.15
C ARG A 83 15.16 6.67 18.52
N ILE A 84 15.58 5.40 18.59
CA ILE A 84 16.13 4.78 19.80
C ILE A 84 17.49 5.42 20.11
N ASN A 85 18.37 5.47 19.10
CA ASN A 85 19.71 6.04 19.17
C ASN A 85 20.20 6.45 17.77
N ASP A 86 21.48 6.81 17.62
CA ASP A 86 22.06 7.30 16.36
C ASP A 86 22.01 6.29 15.21
N ARG A 87 21.77 5.00 15.49
CA ARG A 87 21.79 3.94 14.49
C ARG A 87 20.47 3.18 14.37
N TRP A 88 19.62 3.20 15.38
CA TRP A 88 18.43 2.40 15.43
C TRP A 88 17.18 3.26 15.58
N GLY A 89 16.17 2.91 14.81
CA GLY A 89 14.84 3.50 14.89
C GLY A 89 13.73 2.48 14.70
N ILE A 90 12.55 2.85 15.14
CA ILE A 90 11.31 2.11 14.93
C ILE A 90 10.39 2.98 14.08
N VAL A 91 9.70 2.35 13.15
CA VAL A 91 8.62 2.97 12.37
C VAL A 91 7.37 2.16 12.63
N ALA A 92 6.29 2.83 13.00
CA ALA A 92 4.96 2.26 13.07
C ALA A 92 4.05 3.05 12.14
N GLY A 93 3.23 2.39 11.35
CA GLY A 93 2.35 3.03 10.38
C GLY A 93 1.02 2.32 10.26
N ALA A 94 0.02 3.05 9.78
CA ALA A 94 -1.28 2.52 9.40
C ALA A 94 -1.77 3.27 8.16
N PHE A 95 -2.39 2.55 7.25
CA PHE A 95 -3.15 3.13 6.14
C PHE A 95 -4.33 2.22 5.80
N THR A 96 -5.38 2.83 5.29
CA THR A 96 -6.57 2.13 4.85
C THR A 96 -6.79 2.38 3.36
N PHE A 97 -7.29 1.38 2.68
CA PHE A 97 -7.73 1.43 1.31
C PHE A 97 -9.15 0.87 1.27
N GLU A 98 -10.09 1.66 0.77
CA GLU A 98 -11.52 1.32 0.74
C GLU A 98 -12.04 1.56 -0.66
N VAL A 99 -12.74 0.57 -1.19
CA VAL A 99 -13.32 0.56 -2.54
C VAL A 99 -14.75 0.11 -2.46
N ASP A 100 -15.65 0.93 -2.99
CA ASP A 100 -17.05 0.59 -3.19
C ASP A 100 -17.45 0.70 -4.66
N GLY A 101 -18.39 -0.14 -5.07
CA GLY A 101 -18.89 -0.13 -6.43
C GLY A 101 -20.24 -0.82 -6.56
N SER A 102 -20.87 -0.65 -7.72
CA SER A 102 -22.10 -1.35 -8.04
C SER A 102 -22.25 -1.51 -9.54
N ARG A 103 -22.50 -2.74 -9.99
CA ARG A 103 -22.71 -3.05 -11.40
C ARG A 103 -23.70 -4.19 -11.60
N THR A 104 -24.39 -4.15 -12.74
CA THR A 104 -25.18 -5.31 -13.20
C THR A 104 -24.26 -6.28 -13.92
N VAL A 105 -24.13 -7.49 -13.39
CA VAL A 105 -23.25 -8.53 -13.96
C VAL A 105 -23.88 -9.16 -15.20
N SER A 106 -23.04 -9.47 -16.18
CA SER A 106 -23.45 -9.99 -17.48
C SER A 106 -23.37 -11.53 -17.60
N ARG A 107 -22.78 -12.19 -16.61
CA ARG A 107 -22.60 -13.66 -16.54
C ARG A 107 -22.76 -14.14 -15.10
N ASP A 108 -23.14 -15.40 -14.96
CA ASP A 108 -23.16 -16.06 -13.65
C ASP A 108 -21.72 -16.25 -13.15
N PHE A 109 -21.51 -16.06 -11.87
CA PHE A 109 -20.25 -16.37 -11.19
C PHE A 109 -20.49 -16.85 -9.77
N ASN A 110 -19.50 -17.54 -9.20
CA ASN A 110 -19.54 -18.03 -7.82
C ASN A 110 -18.40 -17.37 -7.03
N TRP A 111 -18.73 -16.82 -5.86
CA TRP A 111 -17.77 -16.28 -4.91
C TRP A 111 -18.09 -16.83 -3.52
N GLU A 112 -17.10 -17.40 -2.85
CA GLU A 112 -17.22 -18.03 -1.52
C GLU A 112 -18.40 -19.03 -1.40
N GLY A 113 -18.69 -19.77 -2.48
CA GLY A 113 -19.79 -20.73 -2.53
C GLY A 113 -21.19 -20.12 -2.74
N VAL A 114 -21.25 -18.80 -2.93
CA VAL A 114 -22.48 -18.08 -3.26
C VAL A 114 -22.54 -17.83 -4.77
N GLU A 115 -23.65 -18.19 -5.40
CA GLU A 115 -23.88 -17.97 -6.82
C GLU A 115 -24.55 -16.62 -7.07
N PHE A 116 -23.98 -15.83 -7.99
CA PHE A 116 -24.49 -14.57 -8.46
C PHE A 116 -24.95 -14.74 -9.91
N GLU A 117 -26.24 -14.54 -10.15
CA GLU A 117 -26.85 -14.76 -11.47
C GLU A 117 -26.61 -13.57 -12.41
N ALA A 118 -26.45 -13.84 -13.71
CA ALA A 118 -26.43 -12.81 -14.74
C ALA A 118 -27.68 -11.93 -14.69
N GLY A 119 -27.50 -10.61 -14.74
CA GLY A 119 -28.56 -9.63 -14.56
C GLY A 119 -28.76 -9.17 -13.13
N ALA A 120 -28.07 -9.75 -12.14
CA ALA A 120 -28.05 -9.22 -10.78
C ALA A 120 -27.30 -7.90 -10.73
N SER A 121 -27.80 -6.95 -9.93
CA SER A 121 -27.02 -5.80 -9.49
C SER A 121 -26.14 -6.25 -8.32
N VAL A 122 -24.83 -6.24 -8.51
CA VAL A 122 -23.84 -6.58 -7.48
C VAL A 122 -23.28 -5.29 -6.90
N GLU A 123 -23.43 -5.11 -5.60
CA GLU A 123 -22.74 -4.11 -4.81
C GLU A 123 -21.49 -4.76 -4.23
N THR A 124 -20.37 -4.07 -4.31
CA THR A 124 -19.06 -4.52 -3.86
C THR A 124 -18.55 -3.52 -2.84
N ASP A 125 -18.02 -4.02 -1.73
CA ASP A 125 -17.36 -3.26 -0.68
C ASP A 125 -16.08 -4.00 -0.31
N ILE A 126 -14.92 -3.36 -0.50
CA ILE A 126 -13.60 -3.95 -0.22
C ILE A 126 -12.83 -2.98 0.63
N GLU A 127 -12.34 -3.44 1.76
CA GLU A 127 -11.50 -2.71 2.69
C GLU A 127 -10.18 -3.44 2.91
N VAL A 128 -9.05 -2.71 2.85
CA VAL A 128 -7.72 -3.24 3.14
C VAL A 128 -7.06 -2.31 4.16
N ASP A 129 -7.07 -2.74 5.41
CA ASP A 129 -6.33 -2.07 6.47
C ASP A 129 -4.91 -2.62 6.56
N THR A 130 -3.93 -1.74 6.54
CA THR A 130 -2.53 -2.11 6.65
C THR A 130 -1.89 -1.50 7.88
N TYR A 131 -1.28 -2.34 8.70
CA TYR A 131 -0.51 -1.94 9.88
C TYR A 131 0.95 -2.37 9.73
N ILE A 132 1.86 -1.46 10.04
CA ILE A 132 3.30 -1.64 9.80
C ILE A 132 4.06 -1.40 11.10
N VAL A 133 5.01 -2.30 11.42
CA VAL A 133 6.00 -2.09 12.47
C VAL A 133 7.35 -2.56 11.98
N ASP A 134 8.27 -1.62 11.76
CA ASP A 134 9.62 -1.88 11.26
C ASP A 134 10.69 -1.42 12.26
N VAL A 135 11.79 -2.17 12.33
CA VAL A 135 13.02 -1.77 13.00
C VAL A 135 14.08 -1.48 11.94
N LEU A 136 14.59 -0.26 11.94
CA LEU A 136 15.52 0.22 10.94
C LEU A 136 16.90 0.50 11.54
N TYR A 137 17.94 0.11 10.81
CA TYR A 137 19.33 0.38 11.11
C TYR A 137 19.92 1.38 10.11
N THR A 138 20.59 2.42 10.59
CA THR A 138 21.30 3.39 9.76
C THR A 138 22.59 2.75 9.23
N ALA A 139 22.53 2.22 8.01
CA ALA A 139 23.63 1.55 7.32
C ALA A 139 24.69 2.56 6.83
N HIS A 140 24.25 3.75 6.41
CA HIS A 140 25.11 4.83 5.96
C HIS A 140 24.56 6.18 6.40
N ARG A 141 25.47 7.09 6.81
CA ARG A 141 25.15 8.48 7.12
C ARG A 141 26.29 9.39 6.70
N SER A 142 25.93 10.48 6.06
CA SER A 142 26.83 11.59 5.74
C SER A 142 26.15 12.93 6.07
N GLU A 143 26.81 14.04 5.80
CA GLU A 143 26.24 15.38 6.03
C GLU A 143 24.95 15.64 5.25
N ARG A 144 24.69 14.92 4.15
CA ARG A 144 23.54 15.16 3.26
C ARG A 144 22.73 13.92 2.94
N ALA A 145 23.23 12.74 3.27
CA ALA A 145 22.56 11.51 2.90
C ALA A 145 22.50 10.52 4.06
N GLU A 146 21.40 9.79 4.09
CA GLU A 146 21.20 8.68 5.01
C GLU A 146 20.60 7.49 4.27
N LEU A 147 21.07 6.29 4.60
CA LEU A 147 20.50 5.03 4.17
C LEU A 147 20.16 4.21 5.40
N LEU A 148 18.90 3.86 5.53
CA LEU A 148 18.38 2.96 6.54
C LEU A 148 17.99 1.65 5.88
N VAL A 149 18.26 0.54 6.56
CA VAL A 149 17.82 -0.81 6.15
C VAL A 149 17.30 -1.54 7.37
N GLY A 150 16.34 -2.39 7.17
CA GLY A 150 15.76 -3.15 8.27
C GLY A 150 14.61 -4.03 7.82
N GLY A 151 13.73 -4.32 8.72
CA GLY A 151 12.55 -5.13 8.45
C GLY A 151 11.62 -5.14 9.64
N GLY A 152 10.49 -5.77 9.45
CA GLY A 152 9.44 -5.84 10.44
C GLY A 152 8.28 -6.71 10.01
N LEU A 153 7.11 -6.31 10.43
CA LEU A 153 5.85 -6.97 10.09
C LEU A 153 4.92 -5.96 9.43
N HIS A 154 4.33 -6.39 8.31
CA HIS A 154 3.15 -5.78 7.73
C HIS A 154 1.97 -6.71 8.01
N MET A 155 0.91 -6.18 8.58
CA MET A 155 -0.34 -6.89 8.81
C MET A 155 -1.37 -6.29 7.85
N PHE A 156 -1.88 -7.14 6.96
CA PHE A 156 -2.96 -6.80 6.05
C PHE A 156 -4.23 -7.42 6.62
N ASP A 157 -5.21 -6.57 6.89
CA ASP A 157 -6.57 -6.95 7.26
C ASP A 157 -7.45 -6.65 6.05
N PHE A 158 -7.81 -7.69 5.32
CA PHE A 158 -8.57 -7.61 4.09
C PHE A 158 -9.99 -8.08 4.33
N SER A 159 -10.96 -7.29 3.91
CA SER A 159 -12.38 -7.61 3.94
C SER A 159 -13.01 -7.33 2.58
N ALA A 160 -13.77 -8.29 2.07
CA ALA A 160 -14.53 -8.15 0.83
C ALA A 160 -15.97 -8.61 1.04
N GLU A 161 -16.92 -7.73 0.77
CA GLU A 161 -18.35 -8.04 0.78
C GLU A 161 -18.96 -7.82 -0.60
N LEU A 162 -19.59 -8.87 -1.14
CA LEU A 162 -20.35 -8.82 -2.39
C LEU A 162 -21.83 -9.08 -2.09
N THR A 163 -22.69 -8.14 -2.45
CA THR A 163 -24.15 -8.26 -2.32
C THR A 163 -24.82 -8.22 -3.69
N GLY A 164 -25.35 -9.36 -4.15
CA GLY A 164 -26.11 -9.46 -5.38
C GLY A 164 -27.62 -9.32 -5.15
N ARG A 165 -28.28 -8.49 -5.96
CA ARG A 165 -29.74 -8.31 -5.93
C ARG A 165 -30.35 -8.49 -7.32
N VAL A 166 -31.36 -9.34 -7.42
CA VAL A 166 -32.14 -9.52 -8.66
C VAL A 166 -33.50 -8.85 -8.48
N PHE A 167 -33.89 -8.02 -9.44
CA PHE A 167 -35.15 -7.29 -9.40
C PHE A 167 -36.15 -7.81 -10.44
N ALA A 168 -37.41 -7.95 -10.02
CA ALA A 168 -38.55 -8.20 -10.91
C ALA A 168 -39.44 -6.94 -10.95
N GLY A 169 -39.14 -6.03 -11.87
CA GLY A 169 -39.69 -4.67 -11.86
C GLY A 169 -39.08 -3.85 -10.73
N ASP A 170 -39.91 -3.24 -9.86
CA ASP A 170 -39.47 -2.47 -8.70
C ASP A 170 -39.33 -3.31 -7.41
N LEU A 171 -39.54 -4.62 -7.49
CA LEU A 171 -39.47 -5.51 -6.33
C LEU A 171 -38.19 -6.35 -6.37
N GLU A 172 -37.45 -6.41 -5.25
CA GLU A 172 -36.33 -7.30 -5.06
C GLU A 172 -36.84 -8.76 -5.06
N ALA A 173 -36.37 -9.56 -6.02
CA ALA A 173 -36.80 -10.94 -6.23
C ALA A 173 -35.88 -11.94 -5.47
N SER A 174 -34.59 -11.66 -5.44
CA SER A 174 -33.61 -12.46 -4.69
C SER A 174 -32.42 -11.60 -4.24
N ARG A 175 -31.73 -12.06 -3.19
CA ARG A 175 -30.51 -11.44 -2.65
C ARG A 175 -29.50 -12.53 -2.34
N SER A 176 -28.28 -12.34 -2.80
CA SER A 176 -27.11 -13.16 -2.46
C SER A 176 -26.09 -12.31 -1.73
N ASN A 177 -25.41 -12.86 -0.73
CA ASN A 177 -24.39 -12.17 0.03
C ASN A 177 -23.20 -13.10 0.27
N ALA A 178 -22.00 -12.62 -0.02
CA ALA A 178 -20.76 -13.33 0.22
C ALA A 178 -19.75 -12.39 0.89
N THR A 179 -19.05 -12.88 1.89
CA THR A 179 -18.05 -12.14 2.66
C THR A 179 -16.79 -12.99 2.78
N ASP A 180 -15.64 -12.38 2.59
CA ASP A 180 -14.32 -12.98 2.84
C ASP A 180 -13.47 -12.02 3.67
N ASP A 181 -12.85 -12.54 4.74
CA ASP A 181 -12.01 -11.79 5.66
C ASP A 181 -10.68 -12.50 5.84
N ILE A 182 -9.57 -11.79 5.70
CA ILE A 182 -8.22 -12.32 5.85
C ILE A 182 -7.37 -11.38 6.69
N LEU A 183 -6.70 -11.92 7.70
CA LEU A 183 -5.63 -11.24 8.42
C LEU A 183 -4.29 -11.92 8.11
N ALA A 184 -3.44 -11.27 7.31
CA ALA A 184 -2.15 -11.79 6.88
C ALA A 184 -0.99 -11.00 7.51
N PRO A 185 -0.30 -11.54 8.55
CA PRO A 185 0.90 -10.95 9.09
C PRO A 185 2.11 -11.38 8.25
N LEU A 186 2.66 -10.48 7.45
CA LEU A 186 3.77 -10.75 6.54
C LEU A 186 5.07 -10.09 7.02
N PRO A 187 6.18 -10.86 7.19
CA PRO A 187 7.49 -10.27 7.46
C PRO A 187 7.97 -9.52 6.22
N ASN A 188 8.57 -8.34 6.39
CA ASN A 188 9.08 -7.54 5.29
C ASN A 188 10.53 -7.10 5.48
N LEU A 189 11.19 -6.76 4.39
CA LEU A 189 12.45 -6.03 4.35
C LEU A 189 12.17 -4.61 3.88
N ARG A 190 12.80 -3.62 4.53
CA ARG A 190 12.66 -2.21 4.19
C ARG A 190 14.01 -1.54 4.00
N ALA A 191 14.12 -0.75 2.94
CA ALA A 191 15.22 0.17 2.72
C ALA A 191 14.67 1.58 2.55
N GLN A 192 15.34 2.57 3.13
CA GLN A 192 14.96 3.96 3.00
C GLN A 192 16.19 4.84 2.79
N GLY A 193 16.20 5.57 1.67
CA GLY A 193 17.21 6.58 1.35
C GLY A 193 16.67 7.98 1.59
N PHE A 194 17.53 8.87 2.07
CA PHE A 194 17.27 10.29 2.20
C PHE A 194 18.45 11.09 1.67
N TYR A 195 18.17 12.21 0.98
CA TYR A 195 19.19 13.16 0.52
C TYR A 195 18.73 14.61 0.72
N ALA A 196 19.58 15.41 1.39
CA ALA A 196 19.36 16.84 1.61
C ALA A 196 19.98 17.66 0.46
N PHE A 197 19.15 18.38 -0.30
CA PHE A 197 19.60 19.36 -1.28
C PHE A 197 20.02 20.67 -0.61
N THR A 198 19.22 21.09 0.37
CA THR A 198 19.43 22.29 1.19
C THR A 198 19.06 21.99 2.65
N PRO A 199 19.31 22.89 3.61
CA PRO A 199 18.86 22.72 5.00
C PRO A 199 17.35 22.53 5.18
N LYS A 200 16.54 22.92 4.19
CA LYS A 200 15.06 22.85 4.26
C LYS A 200 14.44 21.98 3.19
N LEU A 201 15.18 21.56 2.17
CA LEU A 201 14.65 20.76 1.05
C LEU A 201 15.44 19.47 0.90
N GLY A 202 14.74 18.35 0.84
CA GLY A 202 15.32 17.03 0.63
C GLY A 202 14.44 16.15 -0.23
N ALA A 203 14.93 14.96 -0.52
CA ALA A 203 14.20 13.87 -1.14
C ALA A 203 14.37 12.60 -0.32
N ALA A 204 13.35 11.77 -0.31
CA ALA A 204 13.41 10.43 0.27
C ALA A 204 12.79 9.41 -0.69
N ALA A 205 13.32 8.19 -0.62
CA ALA A 205 12.75 7.03 -1.28
C ALA A 205 12.68 5.87 -0.29
N THR A 206 11.57 5.17 -0.29
CA THR A 206 11.35 3.98 0.53
C THR A 206 11.05 2.81 -0.39
N LEU A 207 11.68 1.68 -0.13
CA LEU A 207 11.43 0.38 -0.73
C LEU A 207 11.02 -0.58 0.38
N GLY A 208 9.87 -1.21 0.24
CA GLY A 208 9.45 -2.38 1.02
C GLY A 208 9.37 -3.59 0.11
N TRP A 209 9.84 -4.74 0.56
CA TRP A 209 9.77 -5.97 -0.20
C TRP A 209 9.57 -7.17 0.71
N LEU A 210 8.73 -8.07 0.25
CA LEU A 210 8.48 -9.35 0.85
C LEU A 210 8.25 -10.39 -0.24
N SER A 211 8.64 -11.61 0.04
CA SER A 211 8.14 -12.82 -0.61
C SER A 211 8.22 -13.92 0.42
N ALA A 212 7.10 -14.51 0.80
CA ALA A 212 7.03 -15.52 1.84
C ALA A 212 5.96 -16.57 1.51
N ASN A 213 6.30 -17.80 1.87
CA ASN A 213 5.37 -18.93 1.88
C ASN A 213 5.34 -19.44 3.32
N TYR A 214 4.19 -19.35 3.95
CA TYR A 214 4.01 -19.76 5.34
C TYR A 214 2.60 -20.30 5.57
N ASP A 215 2.53 -21.55 6.07
CA ASP A 215 1.30 -22.30 6.33
C ASP A 215 0.43 -22.39 5.06
N ASP A 216 -0.79 -21.89 5.09
CA ASP A 216 -1.74 -21.89 3.98
C ASP A 216 -1.66 -20.61 3.11
N TYR A 217 -0.59 -19.78 3.32
CA TYR A 217 -0.40 -18.52 2.61
C TYR A 217 0.87 -18.51 1.78
N ASP A 218 0.77 -18.11 0.52
CA ASP A 218 1.88 -17.71 -0.34
C ASP A 218 1.67 -16.26 -0.76
N GLY A 219 2.67 -15.41 -0.59
CA GLY A 219 2.48 -14.02 -0.90
C GLY A 219 3.75 -13.26 -1.26
N SER A 220 3.56 -12.24 -2.06
CA SER A 220 4.57 -11.23 -2.37
C SER A 220 4.02 -9.82 -2.17
N PHE A 221 4.92 -8.91 -1.84
CA PHE A 221 4.62 -7.51 -1.60
C PHE A 221 5.78 -6.65 -2.06
N LEU A 222 5.48 -5.63 -2.85
CA LEU A 222 6.40 -4.59 -3.27
C LEU A 222 5.80 -3.22 -2.97
N PHE A 223 6.52 -2.40 -2.23
CA PHE A 223 6.15 -1.03 -1.93
C PHE A 223 7.27 -0.07 -2.36
N LEU A 224 6.93 0.94 -3.13
CA LEU A 224 7.82 2.01 -3.52
C LEU A 224 7.18 3.36 -3.19
N HIS A 225 7.93 4.26 -2.53
CA HIS A 225 7.46 5.60 -2.25
C HIS A 225 8.61 6.60 -2.42
N ALA A 226 8.50 7.49 -3.40
CA ALA A 226 9.45 8.58 -3.64
C ALA A 226 8.78 9.92 -3.33
N ARG A 227 9.48 10.79 -2.59
CA ARG A 227 8.90 12.08 -2.15
C ARG A 227 9.95 13.18 -2.05
N LEU A 228 9.52 14.41 -2.29
CA LEU A 228 10.22 15.62 -1.94
C LEU A 228 9.71 16.14 -0.60
N LEU A 229 10.62 16.62 0.25
CA LEU A 229 10.31 17.07 1.59
C LEU A 229 10.77 18.51 1.77
N TYR A 230 9.90 19.32 2.36
CA TYR A 230 10.24 20.66 2.78
C TYR A 230 10.01 20.78 4.29
N ARG A 231 11.04 21.28 5.02
CA ARG A 231 10.98 21.52 6.46
C ARG A 231 10.79 23.00 6.75
N PHE A 232 9.78 23.29 7.56
CA PHE A 232 9.59 24.60 8.16
C PHE A 232 10.37 24.70 9.47
N ASP A 233 10.53 25.93 9.96
CA ASP A 233 11.07 26.13 11.30
C ASP A 233 10.04 25.62 12.34
N GLY A 234 10.53 25.10 13.48
CA GLY A 234 9.65 24.59 14.55
C GLY A 234 9.19 23.14 14.40
N GLY A 235 9.91 22.31 13.63
CA GLY A 235 9.68 20.86 13.56
C GLY A 235 8.63 20.41 12.56
N PHE A 236 7.88 21.32 11.95
CA PHE A 236 6.90 20.98 10.91
C PHE A 236 7.57 20.69 9.57
N GLY A 237 6.97 19.77 8.81
CA GLY A 237 7.40 19.45 7.46
C GLY A 237 6.21 19.17 6.57
N LEU A 238 6.42 19.36 5.27
CA LEU A 238 5.47 18.99 4.20
C LEU A 238 6.22 18.12 3.20
N SER A 239 5.61 17.06 2.74
CA SER A 239 6.15 16.27 1.64
C SER A 239 5.09 15.97 0.60
N ALA A 240 5.53 15.93 -0.65
CA ALA A 240 4.73 15.50 -1.79
C ALA A 240 5.49 14.40 -2.54
N GLY A 241 4.81 13.38 -2.99
CA GLY A 241 5.43 12.23 -3.61
C GLY A 241 4.50 11.40 -4.44
N TYR A 242 4.99 10.21 -4.76
CA TYR A 242 4.25 9.20 -5.49
C TYR A 242 4.58 7.84 -4.88
N GLN A 243 3.55 7.03 -4.64
CA GLN A 243 3.70 5.67 -4.15
C GLN A 243 3.16 4.66 -5.15
N PHE A 244 3.70 3.45 -5.04
CA PHE A 244 3.29 2.28 -5.79
C PHE A 244 3.31 1.10 -4.83
N THR A 245 2.28 0.28 -4.86
CA THR A 245 2.15 -0.94 -4.06
C THR A 245 1.60 -2.05 -4.95
N ASP A 246 2.18 -3.22 -4.81
CA ASP A 246 1.83 -4.43 -5.52
C ASP A 246 1.81 -5.58 -4.51
N ILE A 247 0.68 -6.25 -4.38
CA ILE A 247 0.40 -7.31 -3.41
C ILE A 247 -0.18 -8.50 -4.17
N ASP A 248 0.52 -9.63 -4.12
CA ASP A 248 -0.02 -10.92 -4.53
C ASP A 248 -0.18 -11.78 -3.29
N LEU A 249 -1.35 -12.31 -3.04
CA LEU A 249 -1.63 -13.20 -1.93
C LEU A 249 -2.44 -14.40 -2.42
N GLU A 250 -1.95 -15.60 -2.16
CA GLU A 250 -2.68 -16.84 -2.35
C GLU A 250 -2.97 -17.45 -0.96
N GLN A 251 -4.20 -17.86 -0.75
CA GLN A 251 -4.63 -18.59 0.44
C GLN A 251 -5.17 -19.95 0.05
N ASP A 252 -4.48 -21.02 0.49
CA ASP A 252 -4.98 -22.37 0.38
C ASP A 252 -6.15 -22.59 1.36
N LYS A 253 -7.24 -23.16 0.84
CA LYS A 253 -8.42 -23.58 1.62
C LYS A 253 -8.62 -25.09 1.49
N SER A 254 -9.30 -25.71 2.43
CA SER A 254 -9.50 -27.18 2.46
C SER A 254 -10.15 -27.78 1.22
N ASN A 255 -10.83 -26.96 0.40
CA ASN A 255 -11.55 -27.35 -0.82
C ASN A 255 -11.25 -26.43 -2.01
N GLY A 256 -10.08 -25.77 -2.04
CA GLY A 256 -9.71 -24.88 -3.13
C GLY A 256 -8.70 -23.83 -2.70
N LYS A 257 -8.66 -22.70 -3.40
CA LYS A 257 -7.79 -21.56 -3.09
C LYS A 257 -8.44 -20.22 -3.42
N ASN A 258 -7.99 -19.17 -2.75
CA ASN A 258 -8.26 -17.80 -3.12
C ASN A 258 -6.96 -17.12 -3.54
N GLU A 259 -7.04 -16.28 -4.55
CA GLU A 259 -5.93 -15.42 -5.02
C GLU A 259 -6.39 -13.98 -5.03
N TYR A 260 -5.54 -13.09 -4.53
CA TYR A 260 -5.74 -11.65 -4.44
C TYR A 260 -4.57 -10.96 -5.11
N GLU A 261 -4.80 -10.34 -6.25
CA GLU A 261 -3.82 -9.48 -6.94
C GLU A 261 -4.29 -8.04 -6.74
N ILE A 262 -3.50 -7.23 -6.01
CA ILE A 262 -3.86 -5.86 -5.66
C ILE A 262 -2.71 -4.93 -6.03
N GLU A 263 -2.93 -4.09 -7.02
CA GLU A 263 -1.99 -3.03 -7.41
C GLU A 263 -2.64 -1.68 -7.15
N PHE A 264 -1.93 -0.78 -6.46
CA PHE A 264 -2.37 0.59 -6.33
C PHE A 264 -1.20 1.56 -6.35
N ASP A 265 -1.43 2.70 -7.01
CA ASP A 265 -0.44 3.74 -7.15
C ASP A 265 -1.08 5.13 -7.10
N GLY A 266 -0.30 6.14 -6.72
CA GLY A 266 -0.85 7.50 -6.74
C GLY A 266 0.01 8.56 -6.06
N PRO A 267 -0.37 9.84 -6.27
CA PRO A 267 0.26 10.97 -5.63
C PRO A 267 -0.06 11.01 -4.13
N THR A 268 0.93 11.38 -3.34
CA THR A 268 0.85 11.52 -1.88
C THR A 268 1.15 12.93 -1.43
N LEU A 269 0.45 13.39 -0.40
CA LEU A 269 0.74 14.63 0.31
C LEU A 269 0.76 14.33 1.81
N GLN A 270 1.84 14.70 2.50
CA GLN A 270 2.02 14.39 3.91
C GLN A 270 2.47 15.60 4.70
N LEU A 271 1.90 15.77 5.88
CA LEU A 271 2.34 16.71 6.90
C LEU A 271 3.09 15.95 7.99
N SER A 272 4.23 16.47 8.42
CA SER A 272 5.03 15.88 9.50
C SER A 272 5.28 16.87 10.62
N TYR A 273 5.46 16.34 11.83
CA TYR A 273 5.90 17.09 13.00
C TYR A 273 6.94 16.26 13.75
N SER A 274 8.13 16.87 13.96
CA SER A 274 9.24 16.24 14.68
C SER A 274 9.48 16.95 16.01
N PHE A 275 9.74 16.18 17.10
CA PHE A 275 9.92 16.70 18.47
C PHE A 275 10.78 15.80 19.36
#